data_f31cf5b57943229190ff6371c65b286a
#
_entry.id   f31cf5b57943229190ff6371c65b286a
#
_cell.length_a   1.000
_cell.length_b   1.000
_cell.length_c   1.000
_cell.angle_alpha   90.00
_cell.angle_beta   90.00
_cell.angle_gamma   90.00
#
_symmetry.space_group_name_H-M   'P 1'
#
loop_
_entity.id
_entity.type
_entity.pdbx_description
1 polymer ?
#
loop_
_entity_poly.entity_id
_entity_poly.type
_entity_poly.pdbx_seq_one_letter_code
_entity_poly.pdbx_strand_id
1 'polypeptide(L)'
;CEAGGSCKTPKECASMVLIRRGCERVKVPLAAAGGITEGRSMAASFALGAEGVLVGTRILSSEESPVHQNWKDAIFAADATDTVFLNRPGPGPALRALSTERTERILKEGVENIFGEFAGTQKVYFDGDLEAGIALTGQVAGRIHAVKPVAQILEETLAEYHEVVARLPK
;
A
#
# COMPACT_ATOMS: atom_id res chain seq x y z
N CYS A 1 -3.39 -2.45 -8.00
CA CYS A 1 -2.43 -1.60 -8.72
C CYS A 1 -1.02 -1.78 -8.15
N GLU A 2 -0.02 -1.29 -8.83
CA GLU A 2 1.39 -1.40 -8.44
C GLU A 2 1.74 -0.66 -7.14
N ALA A 3 0.99 0.37 -6.78
CA ALA A 3 1.23 1.16 -5.58
C ALA A 3 0.89 0.44 -4.27
N GLY A 4 0.07 -0.59 -4.32
CA GLY A 4 -0.34 -1.34 -3.13
C GLY A 4 0.66 -2.44 -2.73
N GLY A 5 0.71 -2.79 -1.45
CA GLY A 5 1.58 -3.84 -0.90
C GLY A 5 1.13 -5.27 -1.19
N SER A 6 -0.16 -5.51 -1.42
CA SER A 6 -0.70 -6.87 -1.56
C SER A 6 -0.30 -7.57 -2.86
N CYS A 7 -0.48 -8.88 -2.89
CA CYS A 7 -0.25 -9.71 -4.07
C CYS A 7 -1.08 -9.26 -5.28
N LYS A 8 -0.48 -9.23 -6.44
CA LYS A 8 -1.08 -8.79 -7.69
C LYS A 8 -0.47 -9.48 -8.91
N THR A 9 -1.05 -9.28 -10.06
CA THR A 9 -0.42 -9.74 -11.31
C THR A 9 0.92 -9.03 -11.53
N PRO A 10 1.93 -9.70 -12.08
CA PRO A 10 3.25 -9.09 -12.30
C PRO A 10 3.30 -8.02 -13.41
N LYS A 11 2.14 -7.62 -13.95
CA LYS A 11 2.02 -6.56 -14.94
C LYS A 11 1.79 -5.22 -14.26
N GLU A 12 2.59 -4.24 -14.63
CA GLU A 12 2.44 -2.88 -14.14
C GLU A 12 1.22 -2.19 -14.73
N CYS A 13 0.49 -1.49 -13.88
CA CYS A 13 -0.55 -0.56 -14.31
C CYS A 13 -0.73 0.49 -13.21
N ALA A 14 -0.40 1.73 -13.53
CA ALA A 14 -0.55 2.84 -12.59
C ALA A 14 -2.00 2.97 -12.09
N SER A 15 -2.16 3.37 -10.82
CA SER A 15 -3.48 3.44 -10.16
C SER A 15 -4.49 4.25 -10.93
N MET A 16 -4.10 5.42 -11.47
CA MET A 16 -4.99 6.27 -12.26
C MET A 16 -5.57 5.57 -13.50
N VAL A 17 -4.74 4.78 -14.20
CA VAL A 17 -5.15 4.05 -15.40
C VAL A 17 -5.98 2.82 -15.00
N LEU A 18 -5.54 2.09 -13.97
CA LEU A 18 -6.17 0.85 -13.56
C LEU A 18 -7.58 1.08 -12.98
N ILE A 19 -7.74 2.07 -12.11
CA ILE A 19 -9.04 2.39 -11.50
C ILE A 19 -10.04 2.78 -12.59
N ARG A 20 -9.68 3.74 -13.44
CA ARG A 20 -10.56 4.20 -14.52
C ARG A 20 -10.95 3.04 -15.45
N ARG A 21 -9.98 2.24 -15.89
CA ARG A 21 -10.23 1.08 -16.75
C ARG A 21 -11.06 0.00 -16.08
N GLY A 22 -10.90 -0.19 -14.76
CA GLY A 22 -11.72 -1.10 -13.97
C GLY A 22 -13.18 -0.66 -13.97
N CYS A 23 -13.44 0.59 -13.62
CA CYS A 23 -14.79 1.16 -13.58
C CYS A 23 -15.52 1.10 -14.94
N GLU A 24 -14.79 1.17 -16.05
CA GLU A 24 -15.38 1.03 -17.40
C GLU A 24 -15.76 -0.41 -17.75
N ARG A 25 -15.13 -1.40 -17.15
CA ARG A 25 -15.26 -2.81 -17.55
C ARG A 25 -16.12 -3.64 -16.64
N VAL A 26 -16.17 -3.31 -15.34
CA VAL A 26 -16.99 -4.05 -14.39
C VAL A 26 -18.36 -3.41 -14.24
N LYS A 27 -19.37 -4.24 -13.98
CA LYS A 27 -20.76 -3.81 -13.79
C LYS A 27 -21.19 -3.94 -12.31
N VAL A 28 -20.23 -4.03 -11.41
CA VAL A 28 -20.43 -4.11 -9.97
C VAL A 28 -19.70 -2.95 -9.29
N PRO A 29 -20.09 -2.55 -8.09
CA PRO A 29 -19.38 -1.53 -7.33
C PRO A 29 -17.89 -1.85 -7.22
N LEU A 30 -17.03 -0.86 -7.47
CA LEU A 30 -15.58 -1.01 -7.44
C LEU A 30 -14.97 -0.18 -6.31
N ALA A 31 -14.26 -0.85 -5.42
CA ALA A 31 -13.41 -0.18 -4.43
C ALA A 31 -11.97 -0.09 -4.93
N ALA A 32 -11.42 1.12 -4.95
CA ALA A 32 -10.03 1.36 -5.30
C ALA A 32 -9.11 0.99 -4.12
N ALA A 33 -8.00 0.31 -4.39
CA ALA A 33 -7.01 -0.08 -3.39
C ALA A 33 -5.59 0.18 -3.88
N GLY A 34 -4.70 0.54 -2.95
CA GLY A 34 -3.30 0.84 -3.21
C GLY A 34 -3.06 2.29 -3.63
N GLY A 35 -2.14 2.93 -2.95
CA GLY A 35 -1.83 4.34 -3.19
C GLY A 35 -2.78 5.33 -2.50
N ILE A 36 -3.64 4.85 -1.59
CA ILE A 36 -4.66 5.68 -0.91
C ILE A 36 -4.32 5.75 0.58
N THR A 37 -4.21 6.98 1.10
CA THR A 37 -3.81 7.22 2.50
C THR A 37 -4.47 8.46 3.13
N GLU A 38 -5.08 9.31 2.32
CA GLU A 38 -5.59 10.63 2.69
C GLU A 38 -6.77 11.04 1.82
N GLY A 39 -7.46 12.12 2.17
CA GLY A 39 -8.66 12.60 1.46
C GLY A 39 -8.44 12.97 0.01
N ARG A 40 -7.24 13.46 -0.36
CA ARG A 40 -6.89 13.78 -1.75
C ARG A 40 -6.85 12.54 -2.64
N SER A 41 -6.20 11.47 -2.18
CA SER A 41 -6.15 10.21 -2.91
C SER A 41 -7.51 9.51 -2.96
N MET A 42 -8.33 9.68 -1.93
CA MET A 42 -9.73 9.24 -1.91
C MET A 42 -10.56 10.00 -2.96
N ALA A 43 -10.48 11.34 -3.00
CA ALA A 43 -11.18 12.17 -3.99
C ALA A 43 -10.77 11.81 -5.43
N ALA A 44 -9.48 11.62 -5.68
CA ALA A 44 -8.97 11.19 -6.96
C ALA A 44 -9.55 9.82 -7.38
N SER A 45 -9.66 8.87 -6.45
CA SER A 45 -10.24 7.55 -6.72
C SER A 45 -11.71 7.63 -7.12
N PHE A 46 -12.50 8.47 -6.45
CA PHE A 46 -13.91 8.70 -6.80
C PHE A 46 -14.06 9.45 -8.11
N ALA A 47 -13.21 10.44 -8.40
CA ALA A 47 -13.18 11.13 -9.69
C ALA A 47 -12.88 10.17 -10.86
N LEU A 48 -12.14 9.10 -10.62
CA LEU A 48 -11.86 8.03 -11.59
C LEU A 48 -13.00 7.02 -11.72
N GLY A 49 -14.03 7.12 -10.88
CA GLY A 49 -15.24 6.30 -10.94
C GLY A 49 -15.32 5.18 -9.90
N ALA A 50 -14.40 5.10 -8.95
CA ALA A 50 -14.51 4.17 -7.83
C ALA A 50 -15.70 4.57 -6.92
N GLU A 51 -16.34 3.59 -6.30
CA GLU A 51 -17.47 3.78 -5.38
C GLU A 51 -17.06 3.58 -3.90
N GLY A 52 -15.83 3.19 -3.69
CA GLY A 52 -15.23 3.03 -2.36
C GLY A 52 -13.71 3.02 -2.44
N VAL A 53 -13.07 3.06 -1.27
CA VAL A 53 -11.62 2.94 -1.13
C VAL A 53 -11.26 1.92 -0.06
N LEU A 54 -10.14 1.22 -0.27
CA LEU A 54 -9.54 0.32 0.70
C LEU A 54 -8.15 0.84 1.07
N VAL A 55 -7.95 1.06 2.36
CA VAL A 55 -6.72 1.64 2.91
C VAL A 55 -5.99 0.57 3.73
N GLY A 56 -4.79 0.20 3.31
CA GLY A 56 -3.97 -0.83 3.97
C GLY A 56 -2.88 -0.23 4.86
N THR A 57 -1.76 0.16 4.26
CA THR A 57 -0.53 0.58 4.98
C THR A 57 -0.79 1.67 6.03
N ARG A 58 -1.66 2.65 5.74
CA ARG A 58 -2.02 3.69 6.71
C ARG A 58 -2.72 3.13 7.95
N ILE A 59 -3.62 2.17 7.78
CA ILE A 59 -4.32 1.53 8.91
C ILE A 59 -3.40 0.57 9.67
N LEU A 60 -2.52 -0.15 8.97
CA LEU A 60 -1.50 -0.98 9.64
C LEU A 60 -0.53 -0.16 10.49
N SER A 61 -0.33 1.13 10.20
CA SER A 61 0.50 2.03 10.99
C SER A 61 -0.27 2.81 12.07
N SER A 62 -1.52 2.44 12.38
CA SER A 62 -2.33 3.07 13.43
C SER A 62 -1.93 2.61 14.84
N GLU A 63 -2.46 3.29 15.86
CA GLU A 63 -2.25 2.94 17.28
C GLU A 63 -2.82 1.56 17.60
N GLU A 64 -4.01 1.24 17.09
CA GLU A 64 -4.72 -0.01 17.37
C GLU A 64 -4.14 -1.22 16.62
N SER A 65 -3.30 -0.98 15.62
CA SER A 65 -2.66 -2.06 14.89
C SER A 65 -1.66 -2.81 15.78
N PRO A 66 -1.74 -4.16 15.87
CA PRO A 66 -0.81 -4.95 16.67
C PRO A 66 0.58 -5.08 16.05
N VAL A 67 0.82 -4.46 14.90
CA VAL A 67 2.11 -4.49 14.21
C VAL A 67 3.18 -3.81 15.08
N HIS A 68 4.36 -4.45 15.14
CA HIS A 68 5.47 -3.99 15.97
C HIS A 68 5.93 -2.58 15.59
N GLN A 69 6.37 -1.82 16.61
CA GLN A 69 6.79 -0.42 16.44
C GLN A 69 7.91 -0.27 15.41
N ASN A 70 8.87 -1.21 15.34
CA ASN A 70 9.96 -1.18 14.35
C ASN A 70 9.44 -1.07 12.90
N TRP A 71 8.34 -1.78 12.58
CA TRP A 71 7.73 -1.68 11.25
C TRP A 71 7.09 -0.31 11.04
N LYS A 72 6.39 0.21 12.06
CA LYS A 72 5.79 1.56 12.00
C LYS A 72 6.86 2.63 11.82
N ASP A 73 7.96 2.54 12.57
CA ASP A 73 9.09 3.47 12.47
C ASP A 73 9.76 3.40 11.09
N ALA A 74 9.93 2.21 10.53
CA ALA A 74 10.45 2.04 9.18
C ALA A 74 9.54 2.66 8.11
N ILE A 75 8.21 2.57 8.28
CA ILE A 75 7.24 3.25 7.40
C ILE A 75 7.37 4.77 7.49
N PHE A 76 7.57 5.32 8.70
CA PHE A 76 7.69 6.78 8.90
C PHE A 76 9.01 7.34 8.38
N ALA A 77 10.07 6.52 8.39
CA ALA A 77 11.38 6.88 7.86
C ALA A 77 11.47 6.75 6.34
N ALA A 78 10.58 5.96 5.72
CA ALA A 78 10.62 5.66 4.30
C ALA A 78 10.11 6.83 3.44
N ASP A 79 10.66 6.96 2.23
CA ASP A 79 10.06 7.75 1.15
C ASP A 79 9.22 6.84 0.22
N ALA A 80 8.48 7.43 -0.69
CA ALA A 80 7.67 6.74 -1.69
C ALA A 80 8.49 5.80 -2.59
N THR A 81 9.77 6.05 -2.73
CA THR A 81 10.74 5.23 -3.47
C THR A 81 11.35 4.09 -2.67
N ASP A 82 11.19 4.08 -1.33
CA ASP A 82 11.79 3.07 -0.45
C ASP A 82 10.91 1.81 -0.34
N THR A 83 10.25 1.46 -1.44
CA THR A 83 9.52 0.22 -1.59
C THR A 83 9.91 -0.47 -2.89
N VAL A 84 10.10 -1.78 -2.84
CA VAL A 84 10.47 -2.60 -3.98
C VAL A 84 9.30 -3.40 -4.52
N PHE A 85 9.23 -3.59 -5.83
CA PHE A 85 8.21 -4.40 -6.47
C PHE A 85 8.81 -5.75 -6.88
N LEU A 86 8.56 -6.76 -6.08
CA LEU A 86 9.18 -8.07 -6.16
C LEU A 86 8.45 -9.00 -7.13
N ASN A 87 9.19 -10.03 -7.58
CA ASN A 87 8.70 -11.11 -8.46
C ASN A 87 8.22 -10.64 -9.83
N ARG A 88 8.95 -9.72 -10.43
CA ARG A 88 8.78 -9.32 -11.83
C ARG A 88 10.03 -9.66 -12.65
N PRO A 89 9.91 -10.40 -13.71
CA PRO A 89 8.77 -11.08 -14.38
C PRO A 89 8.56 -12.53 -13.94
N GLY A 90 8.84 -12.90 -12.70
CA GLY A 90 8.79 -14.26 -12.20
C GLY A 90 7.42 -14.94 -12.30
N PRO A 91 7.37 -16.25 -12.13
CA PRO A 91 6.11 -17.00 -12.02
C PRO A 91 5.38 -16.64 -10.72
N GLY A 92 4.05 -16.60 -10.77
CA GLY A 92 3.22 -16.27 -9.60
C GLY A 92 2.96 -14.78 -9.43
N PRO A 93 2.43 -14.37 -8.26
CA PRO A 93 2.07 -12.99 -8.01
C PRO A 93 3.29 -12.09 -7.78
N ALA A 94 3.19 -10.86 -8.23
CA ALA A 94 4.08 -9.80 -7.79
C ALA A 94 3.54 -9.16 -6.50
N LEU A 95 4.41 -8.53 -5.74
CA LEU A 95 4.06 -7.83 -4.51
C LEU A 95 4.98 -6.63 -4.28
N ARG A 96 4.51 -5.68 -3.50
CA ARG A 96 5.32 -4.56 -3.10
C ARG A 96 5.62 -4.66 -1.61
N ALA A 97 6.85 -4.41 -1.25
CA ALA A 97 7.34 -4.49 0.11
C ALA A 97 8.23 -3.29 0.44
N LEU A 98 8.43 -3.04 1.73
CA LEU A 98 9.46 -2.12 2.21
C LEU A 98 10.83 -2.56 1.71
N SER A 99 11.68 -1.62 1.30
CA SER A 99 13.07 -1.88 0.98
C SER A 99 13.83 -2.23 2.25
N THR A 100 14.40 -3.44 2.29
CA THR A 100 15.26 -3.97 3.34
C THR A 100 16.41 -4.71 2.67
N GLU A 101 17.48 -5.08 3.39
CA GLU A 101 18.57 -5.85 2.80
C GLU A 101 18.05 -7.15 2.15
N ARG A 102 17.08 -7.80 2.80
CA ARG A 102 16.44 -9.00 2.28
C ARG A 102 15.69 -8.75 0.97
N THR A 103 14.84 -7.74 0.91
CA THR A 103 14.02 -7.46 -0.28
C THR A 103 14.86 -6.95 -1.44
N GLU A 104 15.91 -6.19 -1.19
CA GLU A 104 16.88 -5.78 -2.20
C GLU A 104 17.67 -6.98 -2.78
N ARG A 105 18.06 -7.92 -1.92
CA ARG A 105 18.68 -9.18 -2.37
C ARG A 105 17.71 -9.96 -3.27
N ILE A 106 16.46 -10.13 -2.85
CA ILE A 106 15.42 -10.80 -3.65
C ILE A 106 15.22 -10.10 -5.00
N LEU A 107 15.22 -8.77 -5.02
CA LEU A 107 15.09 -8.00 -6.25
C LEU A 107 16.24 -8.23 -7.21
N LYS A 108 17.46 -8.29 -6.68
CA LYS A 108 18.71 -8.43 -7.46
C LYS A 108 18.95 -9.86 -7.96
N GLU A 109 18.71 -10.85 -7.12
CA GLU A 109 19.07 -12.25 -7.38
C GLU A 109 17.86 -13.07 -7.88
N GLY A 110 16.65 -12.58 -7.65
CA GLY A 110 15.43 -13.34 -7.87
C GLY A 110 15.18 -14.37 -6.76
N VAL A 111 14.04 -15.02 -6.82
CA VAL A 111 13.71 -16.15 -5.96
C VAL A 111 12.98 -17.22 -6.78
N GLU A 112 13.22 -18.47 -6.47
CA GLU A 112 12.54 -19.60 -7.10
C GLU A 112 11.05 -19.64 -6.73
N ASN A 113 10.74 -19.33 -5.47
CA ASN A 113 9.37 -19.29 -4.94
C ASN A 113 9.17 -18.12 -3.99
N ILE A 114 8.49 -17.07 -4.47
CA ILE A 114 8.21 -15.87 -3.67
C ILE A 114 7.38 -16.19 -2.41
N PHE A 115 6.53 -17.22 -2.43
CA PHE A 115 5.75 -17.59 -1.24
C PHE A 115 6.60 -18.15 -0.11
N GLY A 116 7.76 -18.75 -0.42
CA GLY A 116 8.71 -19.20 0.61
C GLY A 116 9.24 -18.04 1.46
N GLU A 117 9.32 -16.84 0.87
CA GLU A 117 9.79 -15.63 1.55
C GLU A 117 8.80 -15.08 2.59
N PHE A 118 7.55 -15.58 2.58
CA PHE A 118 6.57 -15.22 3.61
C PHE A 118 6.72 -16.00 4.92
N ALA A 119 7.57 -17.02 4.98
CA ALA A 119 7.72 -17.85 6.19
C ALA A 119 8.07 -17.03 7.45
N GLY A 120 8.83 -15.93 7.29
CA GLY A 120 9.21 -15.03 8.38
C GLY A 120 8.27 -13.83 8.60
N THR A 121 7.19 -13.69 7.86
CA THR A 121 6.33 -12.49 7.88
C THR A 121 5.73 -12.21 9.27
N GLN A 122 5.42 -13.24 10.05
CA GLN A 122 4.97 -13.05 11.44
C GLN A 122 6.03 -12.38 12.30
N LYS A 123 7.30 -12.76 12.16
CA LYS A 123 8.42 -12.13 12.87
C LYS A 123 8.60 -10.68 12.46
N VAL A 124 8.42 -10.39 11.16
CA VAL A 124 8.44 -8.99 10.67
C VAL A 124 7.39 -8.14 11.37
N TYR A 125 6.13 -8.59 11.35
CA TYR A 125 5.02 -7.78 11.84
C TYR A 125 4.88 -7.77 13.36
N PHE A 126 5.22 -8.84 14.07
CA PHE A 126 4.93 -8.95 15.50
C PHE A 126 6.18 -8.95 16.38
N ASP A 127 7.33 -9.43 15.89
CA ASP A 127 8.60 -9.40 16.63
C ASP A 127 9.48 -8.20 16.21
N GLY A 128 9.13 -7.52 15.13
CA GLY A 128 9.85 -6.34 14.61
C GLY A 128 11.17 -6.65 13.91
N ASP A 129 11.40 -7.92 13.53
CA ASP A 129 12.56 -8.34 12.74
C ASP A 129 12.29 -8.14 11.23
N LEU A 130 12.64 -6.97 10.72
CA LEU A 130 12.35 -6.58 9.34
C LEU A 130 13.09 -7.43 8.30
N GLU A 131 14.16 -8.13 8.71
CA GLU A 131 14.94 -9.00 7.83
C GLU A 131 14.48 -10.48 7.86
N ALA A 132 13.56 -10.84 8.77
CA ALA A 132 13.05 -12.21 8.87
C ALA A 132 12.18 -12.64 7.68
N GLY A 133 11.58 -11.69 6.98
CA GLY A 133 10.63 -11.98 5.89
C GLY A 133 10.33 -10.75 5.04
N ILE A 134 9.16 -10.75 4.41
CA ILE A 134 8.70 -9.65 3.56
C ILE A 134 7.67 -8.80 4.30
N ALA A 135 7.96 -7.51 4.48
CA ALA A 135 7.04 -6.51 5.01
C ALA A 135 6.22 -5.89 3.86
N LEU A 136 5.02 -6.41 3.58
CA LEU A 136 4.14 -5.88 2.55
C LEU A 136 3.79 -4.42 2.83
N THR A 137 4.19 -3.52 1.95
CA THR A 137 4.08 -2.08 2.14
C THR A 137 3.75 -1.39 0.83
N GLY A 138 2.73 -0.52 0.83
CA GLY A 138 2.41 0.32 -0.33
C GLY A 138 3.34 1.53 -0.43
N GLN A 139 3.45 2.13 -1.62
CA GLN A 139 4.22 3.37 -1.86
C GLN A 139 3.76 4.56 -1.01
N VAL A 140 2.59 4.48 -0.41
CA VAL A 140 2.08 5.47 0.55
C VAL A 140 2.92 5.58 1.83
N ALA A 141 3.89 4.69 2.07
CA ALA A 141 4.86 4.83 3.17
C ALA A 141 5.43 6.25 3.23
N GLY A 142 5.89 6.81 2.10
CA GLY A 142 6.39 8.17 2.01
C GLY A 142 5.36 9.30 2.30
N ARG A 143 4.13 8.96 2.66
CA ARG A 143 3.03 9.88 3.01
C ARG A 143 2.57 9.72 4.46
N ILE A 144 3.13 8.78 5.21
CA ILE A 144 2.72 8.44 6.59
C ILE A 144 3.84 8.86 7.53
N HIS A 145 3.57 9.85 8.39
CA HIS A 145 4.60 10.47 9.23
C HIS A 145 4.30 10.41 10.73
N ALA A 146 3.18 9.78 11.13
CA ALA A 146 2.81 9.64 12.52
C ALA A 146 1.88 8.45 12.78
N VAL A 147 2.02 7.83 13.95
CA VAL A 147 0.99 6.94 14.51
C VAL A 147 -0.18 7.81 14.94
N LYS A 148 -1.39 7.35 14.63
CA LYS A 148 -2.65 8.00 15.04
C LYS A 148 -3.71 6.93 15.31
N PRO A 149 -4.71 7.21 16.15
CA PRO A 149 -5.89 6.36 16.26
C PRO A 149 -6.62 6.21 14.92
N VAL A 150 -7.19 5.05 14.65
CA VAL A 150 -7.96 4.79 13.41
C VAL A 150 -9.09 5.82 13.26
N ALA A 151 -9.80 6.15 14.35
CA ALA A 151 -10.87 7.14 14.33
C ALA A 151 -10.36 8.48 13.78
N GLN A 152 -9.24 8.98 14.30
CA GLN A 152 -8.63 10.23 13.83
C GLN A 152 -8.20 10.16 12.37
N ILE A 153 -7.62 9.04 11.93
CA ILE A 153 -7.22 8.82 10.53
C ILE A 153 -8.44 8.95 9.61
N LEU A 154 -9.57 8.33 9.99
CA LEU A 154 -10.79 8.38 9.21
C LEU A 154 -11.41 9.78 9.18
N GLU A 155 -11.49 10.46 10.33
CA GLU A 155 -11.99 11.81 10.44
C GLU A 155 -11.20 12.81 9.59
N GLU A 156 -9.86 12.79 9.71
CA GLU A 156 -8.97 13.65 8.91
C GLU A 156 -9.10 13.35 7.40
N THR A 157 -9.18 12.07 7.03
CA THR A 157 -9.34 11.66 5.63
C THR A 157 -10.66 12.16 5.05
N LEU A 158 -11.75 12.04 5.79
CA LEU A 158 -13.07 12.53 5.35
C LEU A 158 -13.14 14.05 5.29
N ALA A 159 -12.59 14.74 6.29
CA ALA A 159 -12.53 16.21 6.30
C ALA A 159 -11.75 16.74 5.08
N GLU A 160 -10.55 16.20 4.83
CA GLU A 160 -9.76 16.58 3.67
C GLU A 160 -10.47 16.24 2.34
N TYR A 161 -11.13 15.07 2.26
CA TYR A 161 -11.91 14.71 1.08
C TYR A 161 -12.96 15.77 0.76
N HIS A 162 -13.76 16.19 1.74
CA HIS A 162 -14.78 17.21 1.55
C HIS A 162 -14.20 18.56 1.14
N GLU A 163 -13.08 18.96 1.74
CA GLU A 163 -12.36 20.18 1.35
C GLU A 163 -11.91 20.14 -0.11
N VAL A 164 -11.31 19.02 -0.52
CA VAL A 164 -10.82 18.86 -1.90
C VAL A 164 -11.97 18.93 -2.89
N VAL A 165 -13.04 18.16 -2.67
CA VAL A 165 -14.19 18.12 -3.56
C VAL A 165 -14.84 19.50 -3.68
N ALA A 166 -14.92 20.27 -2.59
CA ALA A 166 -15.47 21.63 -2.62
C ALA A 166 -14.65 22.62 -3.47
N ARG A 167 -13.37 22.37 -3.67
CA ARG A 167 -12.43 23.23 -4.44
C ARG A 167 -12.25 22.80 -5.89
N LEU A 168 -12.71 21.62 -6.27
CA LEU A 168 -12.59 21.18 -7.66
C LEU A 168 -13.44 22.07 -8.58
N PRO A 169 -12.93 22.41 -9.79
CA PRO A 169 -13.72 23.13 -10.79
C PRO A 169 -15.00 22.34 -11.12
N LYS A 170 -16.10 23.07 -11.23
CA LYS A 170 -17.40 22.52 -11.63
C LYS A 170 -17.50 22.36 -13.13
#